data_d7714b546c57b887c8ad571ec2ff1654
#
_entry.id   d7714b546c57b887c8ad571ec2ff1654
#
_cell.length_a   1.000
_cell.length_b   1.000
_cell.length_c   1.000
_cell.angle_alpha   90.00
_cell.angle_beta   90.00
_cell.angle_gamma   90.00
#
_symmetry.space_group_name_H-M   'P 1'
#
loop_
_entity.id
_entity.type
_entity.pdbx_description
1 polymer ?
#
loop_
_entity_poly.entity_id
_entity_poly.type
_entity_poly.pdbx_seq_one_letter_code
_entity_poly.pdbx_strand_id
1 'polypeptide(L)'
;PLRRQRQMCIRDSLYVDYVRGLYNVLERIKAKYPDLPMMLCSGGGGRTDYEALKYFVEMWPSDNTDPVERIFIQWGYSQVFPAKVQCAHVTTWNKAASIKFRVNVAMMGKMGFDINLHDIPAGELAYCKQSIADFNRLKPVILDGDQYRLVSPYEGNHTSTMYVSKDKASAVVFAFDIFPRYSEKLYNVVMD
;
A
#
# COMPACT_ATOMS: atom_id res chain seq x y z
N PRO A 1 -21.62 -33.40 21.08
CA PRO A 1 -21.23 -32.01 21.37
C PRO A 1 -19.76 -31.89 21.79
N LEU A 2 -19.29 -32.70 22.75
CA LEU A 2 -17.92 -32.65 23.29
C LEU A 2 -16.81 -32.88 22.26
N ARG A 3 -17.03 -33.71 21.25
CA ARG A 3 -16.03 -33.99 20.20
C ARG A 3 -15.85 -32.80 19.25
N ARG A 4 -16.91 -32.04 18.93
CA ARG A 4 -16.83 -30.80 18.14
C ARG A 4 -16.19 -29.65 18.92
N GLN A 5 -16.48 -29.52 20.21
CA GLN A 5 -15.83 -28.54 21.08
C GLN A 5 -14.34 -28.82 21.23
N ARG A 6 -13.91 -30.07 21.43
CA ARG A 6 -12.48 -30.44 21.46
C ARG A 6 -11.76 -30.12 20.14
N GLN A 7 -12.38 -30.41 18.99
CA GLN A 7 -11.78 -30.09 17.70
C GLN A 7 -11.68 -28.56 17.47
N MET A 8 -12.65 -27.79 17.95
CA MET A 8 -12.61 -26.33 17.88
C MET A 8 -11.49 -25.78 18.77
N CYS A 9 -11.40 -26.20 20.03
CA CYS A 9 -10.33 -25.79 20.94
C CYS A 9 -8.93 -26.17 20.45
N ILE A 10 -8.77 -27.35 19.84
CA ILE A 10 -7.47 -27.77 19.26
C ILE A 10 -7.11 -26.88 18.07
N ARG A 11 -8.05 -26.52 17.20
CA ARG A 11 -7.79 -25.63 16.07
C ARG A 11 -7.44 -24.22 16.51
N ASP A 12 -8.14 -23.70 17.52
CA ASP A 12 -7.90 -22.37 18.08
C ASP A 12 -6.53 -22.30 18.76
N SER A 13 -6.17 -23.30 19.56
CA SER A 13 -4.84 -23.38 20.19
C SER A 13 -3.73 -23.52 19.14
N LEU A 14 -3.95 -24.31 18.08
CA LEU A 14 -2.97 -24.47 17.01
C LEU A 14 -2.68 -23.16 16.28
N TYR A 15 -3.71 -22.34 16.03
CA TYR A 15 -3.54 -21.02 15.41
C TYR A 15 -2.74 -20.08 16.32
N VAL A 16 -3.08 -20.02 17.61
CA VAL A 16 -2.35 -19.21 18.60
C VAL A 16 -0.90 -19.68 18.72
N ASP A 17 -0.65 -20.97 18.77
CA ASP A 17 0.70 -21.52 18.87
C ASP A 17 1.51 -21.28 17.60
N TYR A 18 0.87 -21.31 16.43
CA TYR A 18 1.49 -20.91 15.16
C TYR A 18 1.95 -19.45 15.21
N VAL A 19 1.08 -18.51 15.61
CA VAL A 19 1.40 -17.09 15.68
C VAL A 19 2.54 -16.84 16.68
N ARG A 20 2.47 -17.46 17.88
CA ARG A 20 3.55 -17.38 18.87
C ARG A 20 4.87 -17.93 18.35
N GLY A 21 4.82 -19.06 17.64
CA GLY A 21 5.98 -19.65 17.00
C GLY A 21 6.60 -18.74 15.94
N LEU A 22 5.77 -18.10 15.12
CA LEU A 22 6.21 -17.12 14.13
C LEU A 22 6.95 -15.95 14.80
N TYR A 23 6.35 -15.33 15.81
CA TYR A 23 7.00 -14.22 16.51
C TYR A 23 8.28 -14.62 17.23
N ASN A 24 8.35 -15.81 17.80
CA ASN A 24 9.59 -16.33 18.38
C ASN A 24 10.72 -16.44 17.33
N VAL A 25 10.40 -16.90 16.13
CA VAL A 25 11.38 -16.93 15.03
C VAL A 25 11.82 -15.51 14.63
N LEU A 26 10.88 -14.59 14.48
CA LEU A 26 11.17 -13.19 14.14
C LEU A 26 12.04 -12.49 15.19
N GLU A 27 11.75 -12.71 16.47
CA GLU A 27 12.54 -12.18 17.58
C GLU A 27 13.99 -12.66 17.51
N ARG A 28 14.21 -13.96 17.26
CA ARG A 28 15.54 -14.55 17.10
C ARG A 28 16.27 -14.00 15.88
N ILE A 29 15.57 -13.77 14.77
CA ILE A 29 16.14 -13.14 13.56
C ILE A 29 16.57 -11.70 13.90
N LYS A 30 15.68 -10.93 14.52
CA LYS A 30 15.94 -9.53 14.87
C LYS A 30 17.09 -9.37 15.87
N ALA A 31 17.18 -10.30 16.85
CA ALA A 31 18.30 -10.31 17.79
C ALA A 31 19.65 -10.62 17.12
N LYS A 32 19.64 -11.51 16.10
CA LYS A 32 20.86 -11.89 15.37
C LYS A 32 21.25 -10.88 14.31
N TYR A 33 20.26 -10.25 13.68
CA TYR A 33 20.43 -9.30 12.56
C TYR A 33 19.60 -8.04 12.81
N PRO A 34 20.00 -7.14 13.73
CA PRO A 34 19.19 -6.01 14.16
C PRO A 34 18.88 -5.01 13.06
N ASP A 35 19.77 -4.86 12.09
CA ASP A 35 19.65 -3.90 10.98
C ASP A 35 19.07 -4.49 9.69
N LEU A 36 18.68 -5.78 9.71
CA LEU A 36 18.09 -6.43 8.54
C LEU A 36 16.70 -5.85 8.23
N PRO A 37 16.51 -5.15 7.11
CA PRO A 37 15.18 -4.73 6.70
C PRO A 37 14.39 -5.95 6.22
N MET A 38 13.18 -6.14 6.75
CA MET A 38 12.29 -7.24 6.37
C MET A 38 10.97 -6.69 5.83
N MET A 39 10.47 -7.31 4.77
CA MET A 39 9.12 -7.08 4.24
C MET A 39 8.21 -8.23 4.63
N LEU A 40 7.03 -7.93 5.12
CA LEU A 40 5.99 -8.92 5.38
C LEU A 40 5.14 -9.15 4.13
N CYS A 41 5.18 -10.36 3.62
CA CYS A 41 4.30 -10.84 2.57
C CYS A 41 3.70 -12.19 2.94
N SER A 42 2.42 -12.37 2.71
CA SER A 42 1.71 -13.62 3.00
C SER A 42 0.49 -13.79 2.12
N GLY A 43 0.69 -13.83 0.80
CA GLY A 43 -0.40 -13.85 -0.17
C GLY A 43 -1.30 -12.62 -0.01
N GLY A 44 -0.68 -11.40 0.00
CA GLY A 44 -1.31 -10.19 0.47
C GLY A 44 -1.20 -10.01 1.99
N GLY A 45 -1.98 -9.16 2.60
CA GLY A 45 -1.87 -8.76 4.00
C GLY A 45 -2.28 -9.80 5.07
N GLY A 46 -2.31 -11.08 4.75
CA GLY A 46 -2.90 -12.13 5.62
C GLY A 46 -2.24 -12.35 6.99
N ARG A 47 -1.02 -11.85 7.20
CA ARG A 47 -0.31 -11.91 8.50
C ARG A 47 -0.03 -10.54 9.08
N THR A 48 -0.65 -9.50 8.53
CA THR A 48 -0.40 -8.13 8.97
C THR A 48 -1.17 -7.83 10.24
N ASP A 49 -0.45 -7.49 11.29
CA ASP A 49 -0.98 -6.98 12.55
C ASP A 49 -0.01 -5.96 13.16
N TYR A 50 -0.38 -5.33 14.28
CA TYR A 50 0.47 -4.32 14.93
C TYR A 50 1.75 -4.91 15.55
N GLU A 51 1.75 -6.17 15.98
CA GLU A 51 2.95 -6.82 16.51
C GLU A 51 4.00 -6.98 15.42
N ALA A 52 3.59 -7.22 14.17
CA ALA A 52 4.46 -7.34 13.02
C ALA A 52 5.28 -6.06 12.76
N LEU A 53 4.79 -4.87 13.15
CA LEU A 53 5.51 -3.61 12.99
C LEU A 53 6.84 -3.54 13.77
N LYS A 54 7.05 -4.42 14.76
CA LYS A 54 8.33 -4.52 15.47
C LYS A 54 9.45 -5.11 14.60
N TYR A 55 9.08 -5.93 13.62
CA TYR A 55 10.02 -6.73 12.84
C TYR A 55 10.13 -6.29 11.39
N PHE A 56 9.02 -5.81 10.82
CA PHE A 56 8.92 -5.49 9.41
C PHE A 56 8.90 -3.99 9.17
N VAL A 57 9.70 -3.53 8.21
CA VAL A 57 9.77 -2.13 7.81
C VAL A 57 8.72 -1.79 6.75
N GLU A 58 8.12 -2.82 6.14
CA GLU A 58 7.10 -2.69 5.12
C GLU A 58 6.27 -3.97 4.99
N MET A 59 5.07 -3.81 4.46
CA MET A 59 4.08 -4.86 4.32
C MET A 59 3.48 -4.84 2.93
N TRP A 60 3.32 -6.02 2.35
CA TRP A 60 2.68 -6.23 1.06
C TRP A 60 1.17 -6.44 1.26
N PRO A 61 0.32 -5.43 0.99
CA PRO A 61 -1.10 -5.52 1.35
C PRO A 61 -1.91 -6.46 0.46
N SER A 62 -1.49 -6.67 -0.80
CA SER A 62 -2.17 -7.57 -1.74
C SER A 62 -1.30 -7.88 -2.95
N ASP A 63 -1.41 -9.11 -3.47
CA ASP A 63 -0.80 -9.54 -4.73
C ASP A 63 -1.53 -8.95 -5.95
N ASN A 64 -2.74 -8.40 -5.76
CA ASN A 64 -3.42 -7.66 -6.80
C ASN A 64 -2.77 -6.28 -6.99
N THR A 65 -2.08 -6.09 -8.11
CA THR A 65 -1.38 -4.85 -8.48
C THR A 65 -2.13 -4.05 -9.55
N ASP A 66 -3.37 -4.42 -9.89
CA ASP A 66 -4.22 -3.58 -10.72
C ASP A 66 -4.38 -2.21 -10.06
N PRO A 67 -4.11 -1.09 -10.76
CA PRO A 67 -4.06 0.22 -10.12
C PRO A 67 -5.43 0.72 -9.65
N VAL A 68 -6.52 0.31 -10.26
CA VAL A 68 -7.87 0.65 -9.79
C VAL A 68 -8.17 -0.11 -8.50
N GLU A 69 -7.93 -1.42 -8.48
CA GLU A 69 -8.08 -2.26 -7.29
C GLU A 69 -7.15 -1.78 -6.15
N ARG A 70 -5.93 -1.36 -6.49
CA ARG A 70 -4.98 -0.83 -5.49
C ARG A 70 -5.47 0.44 -4.81
N ILE A 71 -6.29 1.27 -5.46
CA ILE A 71 -6.94 2.41 -4.80
C ILE A 71 -7.80 1.93 -3.62
N PHE A 72 -8.64 0.92 -3.83
CA PHE A 72 -9.51 0.34 -2.80
C PHE A 72 -8.69 -0.38 -1.71
N ILE A 73 -7.71 -1.18 -2.10
CA ILE A 73 -6.83 -1.92 -1.18
C ILE A 73 -6.06 -0.95 -0.29
N GLN A 74 -5.42 0.08 -0.87
CA GLN A 74 -4.62 1.05 -0.12
C GLN A 74 -5.50 1.94 0.76
N TRP A 75 -6.70 2.29 0.31
CA TRP A 75 -7.69 3.00 1.12
C TRP A 75 -8.09 2.19 2.36
N GLY A 76 -8.50 0.93 2.16
CA GLY A 76 -8.85 0.02 3.27
C GLY A 76 -7.70 -0.20 4.23
N TYR A 77 -6.49 -0.48 3.69
CA TYR A 77 -5.30 -0.70 4.49
C TYR A 77 -4.90 0.53 5.31
N SER A 78 -5.08 1.73 4.76
CA SER A 78 -4.80 3.00 5.43
C SER A 78 -5.69 3.29 6.65
N GLN A 79 -6.80 2.54 6.84
CA GLN A 79 -7.63 2.67 8.05
C GLN A 79 -6.89 2.20 9.31
N VAL A 80 -5.94 1.29 9.15
CA VAL A 80 -5.23 0.64 10.26
C VAL A 80 -3.71 0.79 10.20
N PHE A 81 -3.13 1.00 9.01
CA PHE A 81 -1.68 1.09 8.82
C PHE A 81 -1.28 2.37 8.07
N PRO A 82 -0.21 3.05 8.49
CA PRO A 82 0.26 4.26 7.81
C PRO A 82 0.86 3.95 6.44
N ALA A 83 0.87 4.95 5.54
CA ALA A 83 1.48 4.84 4.22
C ALA A 83 2.95 4.38 4.26
N LYS A 84 3.66 4.72 5.31
CA LYS A 84 5.08 4.37 5.54
C LYS A 84 5.37 2.87 5.50
N VAL A 85 4.40 2.02 5.80
CA VAL A 85 4.57 0.57 5.79
C VAL A 85 3.87 -0.12 4.63
N GLN A 86 3.09 0.59 3.84
CA GLN A 86 2.35 0.02 2.71
C GLN A 86 3.23 -0.04 1.45
N CYS A 87 3.59 -1.24 0.99
CA CYS A 87 4.21 -1.42 -0.32
C CYS A 87 3.19 -1.22 -1.44
N ALA A 88 3.59 -0.44 -2.45
CA ALA A 88 2.80 -0.20 -3.65
C ALA A 88 3.71 -0.23 -4.87
N HIS A 89 3.54 -1.23 -5.74
CA HIS A 89 4.41 -1.44 -6.90
C HIS A 89 3.67 -1.22 -8.21
N VAL A 90 4.38 -0.62 -9.15
CA VAL A 90 4.03 -0.61 -10.57
C VAL A 90 4.57 -1.92 -11.18
N THR A 91 3.69 -2.71 -11.79
CA THR A 91 4.06 -4.03 -12.33
C THR A 91 3.93 -4.11 -13.84
N THR A 92 4.61 -5.05 -14.47
CA THR A 92 4.55 -5.25 -15.92
C THR A 92 3.24 -5.89 -16.38
N TRP A 93 2.61 -6.71 -15.54
CA TRP A 93 1.42 -7.51 -15.92
C TRP A 93 0.09 -6.77 -15.84
N ASN A 94 -0.02 -5.70 -15.07
CA ASN A 94 -1.25 -4.91 -14.96
C ASN A 94 -1.14 -3.60 -15.77
N LYS A 95 -1.36 -3.66 -17.08
CA LYS A 95 -1.16 -2.54 -18.02
C LYS A 95 -2.46 -1.89 -18.51
N ALA A 96 -3.61 -2.22 -17.93
CA ALA A 96 -4.89 -1.67 -18.39
C ALA A 96 -5.00 -0.15 -18.25
N ALA A 97 -4.33 0.43 -17.26
CA ALA A 97 -4.25 1.88 -17.07
C ALA A 97 -2.91 2.46 -17.56
N SER A 98 -2.89 3.75 -17.85
CA SER A 98 -1.67 4.46 -18.26
C SER A 98 -0.58 4.35 -17.21
N ILE A 99 0.69 4.44 -17.63
CA ILE A 99 1.83 4.44 -16.70
C ILE A 99 1.72 5.55 -15.66
N LYS A 100 1.22 6.72 -16.04
CA LYS A 100 1.00 7.86 -15.14
C LYS A 100 0.02 7.50 -14.01
N PHE A 101 -1.10 6.87 -14.34
CA PHE A 101 -2.10 6.46 -13.36
C PHE A 101 -1.51 5.42 -12.39
N ARG A 102 -0.85 4.39 -12.93
CA ARG A 102 -0.21 3.32 -12.13
C ARG A 102 0.83 3.86 -11.15
N VAL A 103 1.68 4.78 -11.61
CA VAL A 103 2.70 5.42 -10.79
C VAL A 103 2.07 6.30 -9.71
N ASN A 104 1.08 7.13 -10.04
CA ASN A 104 0.42 7.99 -9.06
C ASN A 104 -0.26 7.18 -7.96
N VAL A 105 -0.88 6.05 -8.28
CA VAL A 105 -1.45 5.13 -7.28
C VAL A 105 -0.36 4.53 -6.40
N ALA A 106 0.76 4.12 -6.98
CA ALA A 106 1.88 3.58 -6.22
C ALA A 106 2.54 4.62 -5.30
N MET A 107 2.54 5.90 -5.68
CA MET A 107 3.08 6.98 -4.85
C MET A 107 2.33 7.21 -3.53
N MET A 108 1.10 6.73 -3.39
CA MET A 108 0.33 6.84 -2.13
C MET A 108 0.89 5.99 -0.98
N GLY A 109 1.92 5.17 -1.24
CA GLY A 109 2.61 4.34 -0.26
C GLY A 109 4.11 4.29 -0.54
N LYS A 110 4.78 3.24 -0.09
CA LYS A 110 6.16 2.95 -0.49
C LYS A 110 6.18 2.50 -1.95
N MET A 111 6.39 3.47 -2.83
CA MET A 111 6.45 3.23 -4.27
C MET A 111 7.62 2.33 -4.64
N GLY A 112 7.34 1.31 -5.44
CA GLY A 112 8.33 0.43 -6.05
C GLY A 112 7.97 0.08 -7.48
N PHE A 113 8.94 -0.51 -8.19
CA PHE A 113 8.76 -1.01 -9.54
C PHE A 113 9.14 -2.49 -9.58
N ASP A 114 8.20 -3.31 -10.04
CA ASP A 114 8.38 -4.72 -10.34
C ASP A 114 8.06 -4.91 -11.82
N ILE A 115 9.00 -4.46 -12.66
CA ILE A 115 8.82 -4.31 -14.09
C ILE A 115 9.99 -4.96 -14.86
N ASN A 116 9.68 -5.55 -15.99
CA ASN A 116 10.69 -5.93 -16.96
C ASN A 116 11.01 -4.72 -17.84
N LEU A 117 12.21 -4.18 -17.71
CA LEU A 117 12.64 -2.96 -18.43
C LEU A 117 12.61 -3.12 -19.96
N HIS A 118 12.76 -4.34 -20.48
CA HIS A 118 12.70 -4.61 -21.90
C HIS A 118 11.28 -4.53 -22.49
N ASP A 119 10.25 -4.66 -21.64
CA ASP A 119 8.84 -4.65 -22.04
C ASP A 119 8.20 -3.27 -21.95
N ILE A 120 8.96 -2.25 -21.55
CA ILE A 120 8.44 -0.90 -21.32
C ILE A 120 8.86 0.03 -22.47
N PRO A 121 7.92 0.74 -23.10
CA PRO A 121 8.23 1.76 -24.10
C PRO A 121 9.17 2.83 -23.54
N ALA A 122 10.11 3.32 -24.36
CA ALA A 122 11.12 4.29 -23.92
C ALA A 122 10.52 5.55 -23.25
N GLY A 123 9.38 6.04 -23.76
CA GLY A 123 8.67 7.18 -23.17
C GLY A 123 8.11 6.90 -21.79
N GLU A 124 7.57 5.69 -21.56
CA GLU A 124 7.09 5.26 -20.24
C GLU A 124 8.24 5.05 -19.26
N LEU A 125 9.37 4.52 -19.75
CA LEU A 125 10.57 4.34 -18.93
C LEU A 125 11.14 5.69 -18.48
N ALA A 126 11.19 6.69 -19.38
CA ALA A 126 11.59 8.04 -19.05
C ALA A 126 10.67 8.66 -17.97
N TYR A 127 9.34 8.45 -18.08
CA TYR A 127 8.38 8.88 -17.07
C TYR A 127 8.61 8.18 -15.71
N CYS A 128 8.83 6.87 -15.70
CA CYS A 128 9.16 6.13 -14.47
C CYS A 128 10.42 6.68 -13.79
N LYS A 129 11.47 6.98 -14.57
CA LYS A 129 12.70 7.58 -14.05
C LYS A 129 12.44 8.94 -13.39
N GLN A 130 11.67 9.82 -14.06
CA GLN A 130 11.29 11.11 -13.49
C GLN A 130 10.47 10.94 -12.22
N SER A 131 9.53 9.99 -12.21
CA SER A 131 8.66 9.70 -11.07
C SER A 131 9.43 9.26 -9.83
N ILE A 132 10.56 8.57 -9.96
CA ILE A 132 11.44 8.24 -8.84
C ILE A 132 12.01 9.52 -8.20
N ALA A 133 12.45 10.47 -9.01
CA ALA A 133 12.95 11.76 -8.52
C ALA A 133 11.84 12.56 -7.80
N ASP A 134 10.65 12.60 -8.40
CA ASP A 134 9.49 13.26 -7.81
C ASP A 134 9.06 12.59 -6.49
N PHE A 135 8.98 11.27 -6.46
CA PHE A 135 8.68 10.54 -5.23
C PHE A 135 9.72 10.79 -4.13
N ASN A 136 11.01 10.81 -4.48
CA ASN A 136 12.07 11.10 -3.49
C ASN A 136 11.92 12.48 -2.87
N ARG A 137 11.42 13.46 -3.62
CA ARG A 137 11.11 14.81 -3.11
C ARG A 137 9.85 14.84 -2.24
N LEU A 138 8.83 14.06 -2.60
CA LEU A 138 7.51 14.06 -1.95
C LEU A 138 7.40 13.08 -0.79
N LYS A 139 8.22 12.02 -0.76
CA LYS A 139 8.12 10.94 0.22
C LYS A 139 8.13 11.37 1.69
N PRO A 140 8.83 12.45 2.12
CA PRO A 140 8.75 12.88 3.52
C PRO A 140 7.34 13.36 3.89
N VAL A 141 6.60 13.97 2.96
CA VAL A 141 5.22 14.38 3.18
C VAL A 141 4.28 13.17 3.14
N ILE A 142 4.48 12.26 2.19
CA ILE A 142 3.60 11.10 1.99
C ILE A 142 3.79 10.05 3.10
N LEU A 143 5.04 9.72 3.42
CA LEU A 143 5.33 8.60 4.31
C LEU A 143 5.38 8.99 5.80
N ASP A 144 5.78 10.21 6.11
CA ASP A 144 5.95 10.69 7.47
C ASP A 144 4.89 11.74 7.89
N GLY A 145 4.10 12.25 6.93
CA GLY A 145 3.03 13.22 7.17
C GLY A 145 1.75 12.61 7.75
N ASP A 146 0.77 13.45 7.97
CA ASP A 146 -0.57 13.04 8.38
C ASP A 146 -1.43 12.77 7.15
N GLN A 147 -2.09 11.62 7.11
CA GLN A 147 -2.96 11.21 6.01
C GLN A 147 -4.42 11.57 6.28
N TYR A 148 -5.04 12.23 5.30
CA TYR A 148 -6.45 12.57 5.28
C TYR A 148 -7.15 11.88 4.10
N ARG A 149 -8.19 11.12 4.37
CA ARG A 149 -9.07 10.47 3.39
C ARG A 149 -10.21 11.43 3.08
N LEU A 150 -10.14 12.11 1.94
CA LEU A 150 -11.07 13.20 1.61
C LEU A 150 -12.35 12.68 0.94
N VAL A 151 -12.21 11.82 -0.08
CA VAL A 151 -13.33 11.24 -0.82
C VAL A 151 -13.12 9.73 -0.93
N SER A 152 -14.08 8.98 -0.44
CA SER A 152 -14.05 7.51 -0.43
C SER A 152 -14.21 6.93 -1.83
N PRO A 153 -13.39 5.94 -2.24
CA PRO A 153 -13.58 5.25 -3.51
C PRO A 153 -14.84 4.37 -3.55
N TYR A 154 -15.49 4.14 -2.41
CA TYR A 154 -16.73 3.37 -2.30
C TYR A 154 -18.00 4.21 -2.51
N GLU A 155 -17.88 5.53 -2.57
CA GLU A 155 -19.03 6.45 -2.67
C GLU A 155 -19.30 6.96 -4.09
N GLY A 156 -18.45 6.60 -5.06
CA GLY A 156 -18.62 7.03 -6.45
C GLY A 156 -17.40 6.75 -7.31
N ASN A 157 -17.31 7.49 -8.43
CA ASN A 157 -16.22 7.31 -9.40
C ASN A 157 -14.99 8.18 -9.09
N HIS A 158 -15.07 9.08 -8.10
CA HIS A 158 -13.99 9.95 -7.69
C HIS A 158 -13.48 9.55 -6.33
N THR A 159 -12.18 9.63 -6.14
CA THR A 159 -11.57 9.44 -4.83
C THR A 159 -10.42 10.41 -4.63
N SER A 160 -10.18 10.81 -3.39
CA SER A 160 -9.02 11.63 -3.07
C SER A 160 -8.48 11.40 -1.67
N THR A 161 -7.16 11.47 -1.58
CA THR A 161 -6.40 11.35 -0.34
C THR A 161 -5.35 12.45 -0.29
N MET A 162 -5.20 13.07 0.86
CA MET A 162 -4.20 14.12 1.11
C MET A 162 -3.22 13.68 2.18
N TYR A 163 -1.97 14.06 2.00
CA TYR A 163 -0.91 13.93 3.00
C TYR A 163 -0.38 15.31 3.33
N VAL A 164 -0.22 15.61 4.61
CA VAL A 164 0.23 16.93 5.09
C VAL A 164 1.48 16.73 5.93
N SER A 165 2.53 17.51 5.66
CA SER A 165 3.77 17.45 6.45
C SER A 165 3.51 17.77 7.93
N LYS A 166 4.38 17.28 8.81
CA LYS A 166 4.21 17.48 10.27
C LYS A 166 4.22 18.95 10.69
N ASP A 167 4.97 19.78 9.99
CA ASP A 167 5.04 21.23 10.19
C ASP A 167 3.86 22.00 9.53
N LYS A 168 2.96 21.28 8.81
CA LYS A 168 1.82 21.82 8.07
C LYS A 168 2.20 22.78 6.93
N ALA A 169 3.47 22.83 6.54
CA ALA A 169 3.94 23.73 5.49
C ALA A 169 3.77 23.17 4.06
N SER A 170 3.53 21.88 3.92
CA SER A 170 3.41 21.21 2.63
C SER A 170 2.32 20.17 2.64
N ALA A 171 1.62 20.03 1.51
CA ALA A 171 0.63 19.00 1.30
C ALA A 171 0.78 18.35 -0.08
N VAL A 172 0.41 17.09 -0.19
CA VAL A 172 0.31 16.33 -1.45
C VAL A 172 -1.09 15.74 -1.52
N VAL A 173 -1.80 16.04 -2.60
CA VAL A 173 -3.16 15.53 -2.86
C VAL A 173 -3.09 14.57 -4.05
N PHE A 174 -3.65 13.38 -3.87
CA PHE A 174 -3.94 12.44 -4.92
C PHE A 174 -5.44 12.43 -5.17
N ALA A 175 -5.84 12.73 -6.39
CA ALA A 175 -7.23 12.67 -6.83
C ALA A 175 -7.33 11.82 -8.10
N PHE A 176 -8.28 10.88 -8.11
CA PHE A 176 -8.45 9.93 -9.20
C PHE A 176 -9.91 9.85 -9.64
N ASP A 177 -10.07 9.74 -10.96
CA ASP A 177 -11.31 9.27 -11.59
C ASP A 177 -11.15 7.79 -11.86
N ILE A 178 -11.91 6.95 -11.13
CA ILE A 178 -11.74 5.49 -11.15
C ILE A 178 -12.41 4.90 -12.38
N PHE A 179 -13.65 5.32 -12.68
CA PHE A 179 -14.45 4.87 -13.81
C PHE A 179 -15.10 6.07 -14.52
N PRO A 180 -14.32 6.89 -15.26
CA PRO A 180 -14.86 8.07 -15.91
C PRO A 180 -15.95 7.70 -16.93
N ARG A 181 -17.11 8.36 -16.83
CA ARG A 181 -18.22 8.18 -17.76
C ARG A 181 -18.29 9.38 -18.71
N TYR A 182 -18.72 9.12 -19.95
CA TYR A 182 -18.78 10.14 -21.02
C TYR A 182 -19.68 11.36 -20.68
N SER A 183 -20.63 11.19 -19.76
CA SER A 183 -21.59 12.21 -19.36
C SER A 183 -21.28 12.86 -18.00
N GLU A 184 -20.17 12.48 -17.35
CA GLU A 184 -19.81 13.06 -16.05
C GLU A 184 -19.23 14.46 -16.25
N LYS A 185 -19.72 15.41 -15.44
CA LYS A 185 -19.11 16.74 -15.38
C LYS A 185 -17.71 16.62 -14.80
N LEU A 186 -16.74 17.26 -15.44
CA LEU A 186 -15.42 17.43 -14.86
C LEU A 186 -15.56 18.23 -13.55
N TYR A 187 -15.19 17.65 -12.45
CA TYR A 187 -15.12 18.36 -11.17
C TYR A 187 -13.78 19.07 -11.06
N ASN A 188 -13.83 20.36 -10.75
CA ASN A 188 -12.63 21.09 -10.38
C ASN A 188 -12.26 20.72 -8.93
N VAL A 189 -11.03 20.30 -8.70
CA VAL A 189 -10.48 20.22 -7.35
C VAL A 189 -10.15 21.64 -6.93
N VAL A 190 -10.98 22.21 -6.05
CA VAL A 190 -10.69 23.50 -5.42
C VAL A 190 -9.87 23.24 -4.18
N MET A 191 -8.69 23.83 -4.11
CA MET A 191 -7.85 23.83 -2.92
C MET A 191 -7.87 25.25 -2.36
N ASP A 192 -8.59 25.41 -1.25
CA ASP A 192 -8.65 26.68 -0.49
C ASP A 192 -7.42 26.79 0.45
#